data_f365b56a89d6136ae60a0596a26a8b1d
#
_entry.id   f365b56a89d6136ae60a0596a26a8b1d
#
_cell.length_a   1.000
_cell.length_b   1.000
_cell.length_c   1.000
_cell.angle_alpha   90.00
_cell.angle_beta   90.00
_cell.angle_gamma   90.00
#
_symmetry.space_group_name_H-M   'P 1'
#
loop_
_entity.id
_entity.type
_entity.pdbx_description
1 polymer ?
#
loop_
_entity_poly.entity_id
_entity_poly.type
_entity_poly.pdbx_seq_one_letter_code
_entity_poly.pdbx_strand_id
1 'polypeptide(L)'
;MAAVTMLLLVTACHIGAYDTGDTRYSYLRTDFSEVYTNSEGAVNMAVTDDGDSLVLVPPLKTVWTTRPDTLYRALLYYNKGEADSAQFPTASHALPVTGISAVQVYVLRPLANASAVSGHNDAVGFQSCWMSTNKKYVNAALVLKSGQTNQADSRHVLGLIRDSMVTSSQGHRTFFYRIYHQQNGVPAYYSNTVYVSIPTSNFQSGDVMQLTIKNSEDNFIVRKFAF
;
A
#
# COMPACT_ATOMS: atom_id res chain seq x y z
N MET A 1 -18.87 69.43 37.43
CA MET A 1 -18.24 68.10 37.35
C MET A 1 -18.90 67.37 36.22
N ALA A 2 -18.23 67.22 35.07
CA ALA A 2 -18.76 66.54 33.89
C ALA A 2 -18.11 65.13 33.86
N ALA A 3 -18.95 64.13 33.95
CA ALA A 3 -18.54 62.77 33.80
C ALA A 3 -18.46 62.41 32.32
N VAL A 4 -17.25 62.12 31.82
CA VAL A 4 -17.01 61.63 30.47
C VAL A 4 -17.15 60.11 30.50
N THR A 5 -18.24 59.61 29.94
CA THR A 5 -18.45 58.17 29.73
C THR A 5 -17.68 57.73 28.48
N MET A 6 -16.59 57.03 28.69
CA MET A 6 -15.77 56.42 27.60
C MET A 6 -16.43 55.14 27.12
N LEU A 7 -17.05 55.23 25.95
CA LEU A 7 -17.68 54.07 25.26
C LEU A 7 -16.58 53.29 24.57
N LEU A 8 -16.21 52.12 25.16
CA LEU A 8 -15.30 51.13 24.54
C LEU A 8 -16.04 50.43 23.40
N LEU A 9 -15.75 50.79 22.18
CA LEU A 9 -16.15 50.02 20.99
C LEU A 9 -15.27 48.77 20.91
N VAL A 10 -15.84 47.62 21.33
CA VAL A 10 -15.24 46.32 21.08
C VAL A 10 -15.53 45.95 19.63
N THR A 11 -14.59 46.23 18.74
CA THR A 11 -14.61 45.66 17.40
C THR A 11 -14.30 44.17 17.55
N ALA A 12 -15.32 43.33 17.60
CA ALA A 12 -15.16 41.90 17.44
C ALA A 12 -14.59 41.66 16.03
N CYS A 13 -13.32 41.25 15.96
CA CYS A 13 -12.79 40.67 14.74
C CYS A 13 -13.71 39.52 14.35
N HIS A 14 -14.46 39.67 13.30
CA HIS A 14 -15.12 38.58 12.62
C HIS A 14 -13.96 37.77 12.01
N ILE A 15 -13.50 36.77 12.74
CA ILE A 15 -12.71 35.70 12.14
C ILE A 15 -13.69 35.05 11.18
N GLY A 16 -13.53 35.35 9.88
CA GLY A 16 -14.31 34.67 8.83
C GLY A 16 -14.31 33.20 9.15
N ALA A 17 -15.51 32.58 9.14
CA ALA A 17 -15.63 31.15 9.28
C ALA A 17 -14.54 30.54 8.40
N TYR A 18 -13.73 29.66 8.98
CA TYR A 18 -12.84 28.84 8.19
C TYR A 18 -13.72 28.27 7.08
N ASP A 19 -13.44 28.66 5.85
CA ASP A 19 -13.95 27.97 4.69
C ASP A 19 -13.48 26.53 4.88
N THR A 20 -14.35 25.68 5.36
CA THR A 20 -14.13 24.23 5.36
C THR A 20 -14.19 23.85 3.89
N GLY A 21 -13.07 24.21 3.21
CA GLY A 21 -13.01 24.12 1.77
C GLY A 21 -13.30 22.69 1.34
N ASP A 22 -14.41 22.50 0.66
CA ASP A 22 -14.66 21.33 -0.17
C ASP A 22 -13.64 21.34 -1.32
N THR A 23 -12.38 21.07 -0.98
CA THR A 23 -11.36 20.85 -1.99
C THR A 23 -11.45 19.40 -2.45
N ARG A 24 -10.95 19.14 -3.65
CA ARG A 24 -10.83 17.77 -4.21
C ARG A 24 -10.14 16.75 -3.28
N TYR A 25 -9.57 17.18 -2.17
CA TYR A 25 -8.91 16.34 -1.17
C TYR A 25 -9.73 16.16 0.12
N SER A 26 -10.85 16.84 0.30
CA SER A 26 -11.65 16.79 1.54
C SER A 26 -12.21 15.40 1.83
N TYR A 27 -12.42 14.59 0.80
CA TYR A 27 -12.94 13.21 0.88
C TYR A 27 -11.90 12.18 0.41
N LEU A 28 -10.60 12.55 0.45
CA LEU A 28 -9.52 11.67 0.02
C LEU A 28 -9.46 10.41 0.89
N ARG A 29 -9.50 9.27 0.24
CA ARG A 29 -9.25 7.95 0.84
C ARG A 29 -8.02 7.32 0.23
N THR A 30 -7.42 6.44 1.00
CA THR A 30 -6.23 5.71 0.58
C THR A 30 -6.34 4.27 1.03
N ASP A 31 -6.48 3.36 0.07
CA ASP A 31 -6.69 1.95 0.37
C ASP A 31 -5.77 1.06 -0.47
N PHE A 32 -5.26 0.00 0.15
CA PHE A 32 -4.64 -1.09 -0.59
C PHE A 32 -5.70 -1.79 -1.41
N SER A 33 -5.45 -1.92 -2.71
CA SER A 33 -6.45 -2.40 -3.66
C SER A 33 -5.85 -3.31 -4.72
N GLU A 34 -6.65 -4.26 -5.17
CA GLU A 34 -6.49 -4.90 -6.47
C GLU A 34 -7.06 -3.95 -7.52
N VAL A 35 -6.23 -3.47 -8.46
CA VAL A 35 -6.67 -2.53 -9.50
C VAL A 35 -6.60 -3.20 -10.87
N TYR A 36 -7.62 -2.95 -11.68
CA TYR A 36 -7.78 -3.55 -13.00
C TYR A 36 -7.64 -2.46 -14.07
N THR A 37 -6.85 -2.75 -15.10
CA THR A 37 -6.71 -1.85 -16.24
C THR A 37 -7.70 -2.22 -17.34
N ASN A 38 -8.16 -1.19 -18.07
CA ASN A 38 -8.92 -1.35 -19.30
C ASN A 38 -8.00 -1.67 -20.50
N SER A 39 -8.58 -1.74 -21.71
CA SER A 39 -7.85 -1.98 -22.96
C SER A 39 -6.78 -0.92 -23.30
N GLU A 40 -6.83 0.25 -22.66
CA GLU A 40 -5.85 1.33 -22.82
C GLU A 40 -4.75 1.31 -21.73
N GLY A 41 -4.79 0.35 -20.80
CA GLY A 41 -3.87 0.27 -19.67
C GLY A 41 -4.18 1.28 -18.54
N ALA A 42 -5.31 1.97 -18.59
CA ALA A 42 -5.76 2.85 -17.52
C ALA A 42 -6.56 2.07 -16.46
N VAL A 43 -6.36 2.38 -15.19
CA VAL A 43 -7.10 1.77 -14.09
C VAL A 43 -8.54 2.27 -14.13
N ASN A 44 -9.50 1.36 -14.34
CA ASN A 44 -10.92 1.66 -14.41
C ASN A 44 -11.74 1.00 -13.30
N MET A 45 -11.21 -0.03 -12.65
CA MET A 45 -11.85 -0.72 -11.52
C MET A 45 -10.84 -1.02 -10.42
N ALA A 46 -11.33 -1.08 -9.18
CA ALA A 46 -10.54 -1.52 -8.04
C ALA A 46 -11.41 -2.30 -7.05
N VAL A 47 -10.76 -3.22 -6.32
CA VAL A 47 -11.33 -3.88 -5.14
C VAL A 47 -10.38 -3.62 -3.99
N THR A 48 -10.87 -2.95 -2.95
CA THR A 48 -10.08 -2.61 -1.76
C THR A 48 -9.85 -3.82 -0.87
N ASP A 49 -8.88 -3.74 0.05
CA ASP A 49 -8.67 -4.78 1.06
C ASP A 49 -9.83 -4.92 2.05
N ASP A 50 -10.68 -3.91 2.15
CA ASP A 50 -11.93 -3.94 2.93
C ASP A 50 -13.09 -4.58 2.16
N GLY A 51 -12.91 -4.86 0.86
CA GLY A 51 -13.91 -5.51 0.01
C GLY A 51 -14.78 -4.54 -0.79
N ASP A 52 -14.56 -3.23 -0.69
CA ASP A 52 -15.27 -2.24 -1.50
C ASP A 52 -14.89 -2.41 -2.98
N SER A 53 -15.89 -2.52 -3.85
CA SER A 53 -15.71 -2.47 -5.31
C SER A 53 -15.88 -1.04 -5.80
N LEU A 54 -14.89 -0.55 -6.55
CA LEU A 54 -14.81 0.82 -7.02
C LEU A 54 -14.74 0.86 -8.55
N VAL A 55 -15.44 1.83 -9.17
CA VAL A 55 -15.27 2.19 -10.58
C VAL A 55 -14.65 3.58 -10.66
N LEU A 56 -13.52 3.69 -11.32
CA LEU A 56 -12.81 4.96 -11.46
C LEU A 56 -13.34 5.75 -12.66
N VAL A 57 -13.81 6.96 -12.38
CA VAL A 57 -14.39 7.86 -13.39
C VAL A 57 -13.76 9.25 -13.24
N PRO A 58 -13.01 9.68 -14.27
CA PRO A 58 -12.51 8.91 -15.41
C PRO A 58 -11.48 7.84 -15.02
N PRO A 59 -11.15 6.88 -15.91
CA PRO A 59 -10.08 5.91 -15.67
C PRO A 59 -8.76 6.61 -15.38
N LEU A 60 -8.01 6.09 -14.38
CA LEU A 60 -6.75 6.67 -13.91
C LEU A 60 -5.56 6.13 -14.71
N LYS A 61 -4.83 7.01 -15.41
CA LYS A 61 -3.57 6.66 -16.06
C LYS A 61 -2.40 6.75 -15.08
N THR A 62 -1.54 5.74 -15.08
CA THR A 62 -0.30 5.73 -14.30
C THR A 62 0.88 5.34 -15.20
N VAL A 63 2.10 5.67 -14.79
CA VAL A 63 3.31 5.35 -15.57
C VAL A 63 3.72 3.87 -15.45
N TRP A 64 3.18 3.13 -14.49
CA TRP A 64 3.58 1.76 -14.20
C TRP A 64 2.52 0.71 -14.57
N THR A 65 1.28 1.10 -14.85
CA THR A 65 0.25 0.20 -15.40
C THR A 65 0.40 0.12 -16.92
N THR A 66 1.35 -0.68 -17.39
CA THR A 66 1.74 -0.71 -18.81
C THR A 66 1.00 -1.75 -19.64
N ARG A 67 0.27 -2.67 -19.03
CA ARG A 67 -0.44 -3.75 -19.72
C ARG A 67 -1.94 -3.53 -19.63
N PRO A 68 -2.68 -3.64 -20.77
CA PRO A 68 -4.13 -3.64 -20.75
C PRO A 68 -4.69 -4.91 -20.10
N ASP A 69 -5.94 -4.85 -19.68
CA ASP A 69 -6.75 -5.96 -19.14
C ASP A 69 -6.00 -6.78 -18.08
N THR A 70 -5.25 -6.08 -17.22
CA THR A 70 -4.33 -6.71 -16.25
C THR A 70 -4.68 -6.27 -14.83
N LEU A 71 -4.55 -7.24 -13.89
CA LEU A 71 -4.63 -7.01 -12.46
C LEU A 71 -3.27 -6.55 -11.92
N TYR A 72 -3.28 -5.43 -11.21
CA TYR A 72 -2.15 -4.93 -10.44
C TYR A 72 -2.51 -4.77 -8.97
N ARG A 73 -1.50 -4.67 -8.12
CA ARG A 73 -1.65 -4.31 -6.71
C ARG A 73 -1.20 -2.88 -6.50
N ALA A 74 -2.01 -2.07 -5.83
CA ALA A 74 -1.77 -0.64 -5.65
C ALA A 74 -2.19 -0.15 -4.26
N LEU A 75 -1.55 0.93 -3.81
CA LEU A 75 -2.10 1.85 -2.83
C LEU A 75 -2.83 2.94 -3.63
N LEU A 76 -4.15 2.86 -3.64
CA LEU A 76 -5.01 3.74 -4.44
C LEU A 76 -5.46 4.95 -3.63
N TYR A 77 -5.25 6.13 -4.17
CA TYR A 77 -5.75 7.41 -3.65
C TYR A 77 -6.96 7.83 -4.48
N TYR A 78 -8.09 8.03 -3.85
CA TYR A 78 -9.33 8.35 -4.54
C TYR A 78 -10.26 9.22 -3.68
N ASN A 79 -11.23 9.86 -4.34
CA ASN A 79 -12.24 10.68 -3.70
C ASN A 79 -13.62 10.06 -3.86
N LYS A 80 -14.34 9.83 -2.76
CA LYS A 80 -15.69 9.25 -2.76
C LYS A 80 -16.82 10.27 -3.11
N GLY A 81 -16.53 11.58 -3.04
CA GLY A 81 -17.58 12.60 -3.02
C GLY A 81 -17.98 13.19 -4.37
N GLU A 82 -17.24 12.94 -5.44
CA GLU A 82 -17.40 13.69 -6.71
C GLU A 82 -18.01 12.88 -7.86
N ALA A 83 -18.15 11.58 -7.73
CA ALA A 83 -18.75 10.79 -8.79
C ALA A 83 -20.28 10.78 -8.64
N ASP A 84 -20.97 11.39 -9.61
CA ASP A 84 -22.43 11.42 -9.65
C ASP A 84 -22.98 9.99 -9.80
N SER A 85 -23.46 9.44 -8.68
CA SER A 85 -24.02 8.09 -8.62
C SER A 85 -25.28 7.93 -9.49
N ALA A 86 -25.86 9.03 -9.96
CA ALA A 86 -27.05 9.03 -10.80
C ALA A 86 -26.75 8.65 -12.27
N GLN A 87 -25.50 8.74 -12.72
CA GLN A 87 -25.12 8.46 -14.12
C GLN A 87 -24.73 7.01 -14.38
N PHE A 88 -24.56 6.19 -13.35
CA PHE A 88 -24.12 4.81 -13.52
C PHE A 88 -25.22 3.84 -13.07
N PRO A 89 -25.86 3.11 -14.00
CA PRO A 89 -26.79 2.05 -13.65
C PRO A 89 -25.97 0.95 -12.95
N THR A 90 -26.16 0.82 -11.64
CA THR A 90 -25.50 -0.14 -10.77
C THR A 90 -26.01 -1.56 -11.00
N ALA A 91 -25.66 -2.16 -12.13
CA ALA A 91 -25.77 -3.61 -12.26
C ALA A 91 -24.68 -4.35 -11.42
N SER A 92 -23.61 -3.66 -11.04
CA SER A 92 -22.62 -4.11 -10.06
C SER A 92 -22.65 -3.13 -8.89
N HIS A 93 -22.64 -3.63 -7.65
CA HIS A 93 -22.62 -2.83 -6.42
C HIS A 93 -21.33 -1.99 -6.26
N ALA A 94 -20.68 -1.62 -7.37
CA ALA A 94 -19.45 -0.87 -7.40
C ALA A 94 -19.72 0.63 -7.23
N LEU A 95 -18.95 1.28 -6.36
CA LEU A 95 -19.07 2.71 -6.08
C LEU A 95 -18.27 3.51 -7.12
N PRO A 96 -18.88 4.49 -7.81
CA PRO A 96 -18.13 5.41 -8.66
C PRO A 96 -17.27 6.33 -7.79
N VAL A 97 -16.00 6.50 -8.19
CA VAL A 97 -15.02 7.33 -7.47
C VAL A 97 -14.13 8.07 -8.46
N THR A 98 -13.58 9.20 -8.04
CA THR A 98 -12.53 9.90 -8.78
C THR A 98 -11.16 9.44 -8.32
N GLY A 99 -10.41 8.74 -9.19
CA GLY A 99 -9.03 8.36 -8.92
C GLY A 99 -8.10 9.58 -8.94
N ILE A 100 -7.29 9.74 -7.90
CA ILE A 100 -6.32 10.85 -7.77
C ILE A 100 -4.93 10.39 -8.18
N SER A 101 -4.47 9.28 -7.61
CA SER A 101 -3.18 8.66 -7.92
C SER A 101 -3.17 7.20 -7.46
N ALA A 102 -2.16 6.46 -7.91
CA ALA A 102 -1.92 5.11 -7.42
C ALA A 102 -0.42 4.86 -7.29
N VAL A 103 0.01 4.33 -6.16
CA VAL A 103 1.38 3.88 -5.91
C VAL A 103 1.45 2.38 -6.10
N GLN A 104 2.44 1.92 -6.86
CA GLN A 104 2.65 0.49 -7.09
C GLN A 104 2.95 -0.24 -5.77
N VAL A 105 2.27 -1.35 -5.54
CA VAL A 105 2.55 -2.30 -4.47
C VAL A 105 3.15 -3.57 -5.09
N TYR A 106 4.34 -3.96 -4.65
CA TYR A 106 5.03 -5.12 -5.19
C TYR A 106 4.46 -6.40 -4.58
N VAL A 107 4.06 -7.33 -5.45
CA VAL A 107 3.56 -8.64 -5.00
C VAL A 107 4.74 -9.59 -4.84
N LEU A 108 5.04 -9.96 -3.59
CA LEU A 108 6.11 -10.90 -3.28
C LEU A 108 5.57 -12.32 -3.21
N ARG A 109 6.14 -13.20 -4.02
CA ARG A 109 5.88 -14.64 -3.99
C ARG A 109 7.16 -15.37 -3.61
N PRO A 110 7.07 -16.56 -2.98
CA PRO A 110 8.25 -17.34 -2.67
C PRO A 110 9.06 -17.62 -3.94
N LEU A 111 10.37 -17.33 -3.85
CA LEU A 111 11.30 -17.60 -4.95
C LEU A 111 11.41 -19.09 -5.19
N ALA A 112 11.34 -19.49 -6.46
CA ALA A 112 11.44 -20.90 -6.85
C ALA A 112 12.82 -21.50 -6.54
N ASN A 113 13.89 -20.70 -6.65
CA ASN A 113 15.26 -21.10 -6.36
C ASN A 113 15.85 -20.20 -5.26
N ALA A 114 15.45 -20.46 -4.01
CA ALA A 114 15.91 -19.71 -2.85
C ALA A 114 17.42 -19.90 -2.59
N SER A 115 18.01 -21.03 -2.97
CA SER A 115 19.44 -21.30 -2.77
C SER A 115 20.33 -20.38 -3.58
N ALA A 116 19.91 -19.95 -4.77
CA ALA A 116 20.68 -19.04 -5.62
C ALA A 116 20.85 -17.63 -5.02
N VAL A 117 19.97 -17.24 -4.08
CA VAL A 117 19.96 -15.90 -3.47
C VAL A 117 20.22 -15.93 -1.96
N SER A 118 20.48 -17.09 -1.38
CA SER A 118 20.58 -17.27 0.09
C SER A 118 21.72 -16.48 0.74
N GLY A 119 22.74 -16.07 -0.02
CA GLY A 119 23.89 -15.31 0.47
C GLY A 119 23.61 -13.81 0.67
N HIS A 120 22.49 -13.28 0.19
CA HIS A 120 22.18 -11.86 0.26
C HIS A 120 20.99 -11.64 1.19
N ASN A 121 21.20 -10.84 2.21
CA ASN A 121 20.17 -10.45 3.16
C ASN A 121 20.47 -9.05 3.70
N ASP A 122 20.48 -8.08 2.77
CA ASP A 122 20.70 -6.69 3.13
C ASP A 122 19.51 -6.18 3.96
N ALA A 123 19.79 -5.32 4.92
CA ALA A 123 18.79 -4.78 5.82
C ALA A 123 17.78 -3.88 5.08
N VAL A 124 16.54 -3.85 5.57
CA VAL A 124 15.52 -2.92 5.16
C VAL A 124 14.97 -2.15 6.37
N GLY A 125 14.59 -0.89 6.22
CA GLY A 125 13.82 -0.20 7.25
C GLY A 125 12.44 -0.84 7.35
N PHE A 126 11.97 -1.06 8.57
CA PHE A 126 10.64 -1.62 8.83
C PHE A 126 9.72 -0.54 9.38
N GLN A 127 8.58 -0.30 8.74
CA GLN A 127 7.55 0.61 9.25
C GLN A 127 6.37 -0.16 9.85
N SER A 128 5.75 -1.04 9.08
CA SER A 128 4.56 -1.78 9.50
C SER A 128 4.36 -3.06 8.71
N CYS A 129 3.58 -4.00 9.28
CA CYS A 129 3.16 -5.21 8.59
C CYS A 129 1.83 -5.67 9.17
N TRP A 130 0.85 -5.98 8.32
CA TRP A 130 -0.51 -6.33 8.71
C TRP A 130 -1.17 -7.28 7.71
N MET A 131 -2.18 -8.00 8.15
CA MET A 131 -3.04 -8.79 7.27
C MET A 131 -4.17 -7.88 6.75
N SER A 132 -4.48 -7.97 5.47
CA SER A 132 -5.64 -7.31 4.87
C SER A 132 -6.94 -7.80 5.50
N THR A 133 -7.96 -6.94 5.57
CA THR A 133 -9.26 -7.28 6.18
C THR A 133 -9.90 -8.47 5.48
N ASN A 134 -9.80 -8.54 4.15
CA ASN A 134 -10.29 -9.66 3.35
C ASN A 134 -9.39 -10.91 3.41
N LYS A 135 -8.31 -10.88 4.17
CA LYS A 135 -7.30 -11.94 4.34
C LYS A 135 -6.63 -12.42 3.05
N LYS A 136 -6.73 -11.68 1.96
CA LYS A 136 -6.07 -12.07 0.69
C LYS A 136 -4.57 -11.78 0.67
N TYR A 137 -4.11 -10.86 1.52
CA TYR A 137 -2.71 -10.40 1.54
C TYR A 137 -2.20 -10.17 2.96
N VAL A 138 -0.92 -10.44 3.16
CA VAL A 138 -0.12 -9.82 4.22
C VAL A 138 0.63 -8.67 3.58
N ASN A 139 0.35 -7.45 4.04
CA ASN A 139 0.95 -6.22 3.54
C ASN A 139 2.11 -5.78 4.43
N ALA A 140 3.12 -5.14 3.84
CA ALA A 140 4.18 -4.49 4.61
C ALA A 140 4.60 -3.17 3.96
N ALA A 141 4.95 -2.20 4.81
CA ALA A 141 5.63 -0.97 4.45
C ALA A 141 7.09 -1.07 4.89
N LEU A 142 7.99 -1.02 3.92
CA LEU A 142 9.43 -1.14 4.09
C LEU A 142 10.09 0.16 3.66
N VAL A 143 11.26 0.47 4.23
CA VAL A 143 12.05 1.62 3.81
C VAL A 143 13.34 1.13 3.16
N LEU A 144 13.55 1.50 1.91
CA LEU A 144 14.78 1.25 1.19
C LEU A 144 15.61 2.52 1.11
N LYS A 145 16.92 2.36 1.27
CA LYS A 145 17.86 3.44 1.03
C LYS A 145 18.15 3.52 -0.46
N SER A 146 17.98 4.68 -1.07
CA SER A 146 18.16 4.89 -2.50
C SER A 146 19.02 6.11 -2.81
N GLY A 147 19.49 6.19 -4.04
CA GLY A 147 20.28 7.31 -4.55
C GLY A 147 20.48 7.18 -6.05
N GLN A 148 20.87 8.26 -6.67
CA GLN A 148 21.24 8.23 -8.08
C GLN A 148 22.59 7.56 -8.27
N THR A 149 22.69 6.73 -9.29
CA THR A 149 23.94 6.06 -9.70
C THR A 149 24.03 6.07 -11.22
N ASN A 150 25.23 6.13 -11.74
CA ASN A 150 25.50 6.01 -13.17
C ASN A 150 25.62 4.53 -13.61
N GLN A 151 25.47 3.59 -12.70
CA GLN A 151 25.54 2.16 -13.00
C GLN A 151 24.14 1.68 -13.41
N ALA A 152 23.98 1.27 -14.66
CA ALA A 152 22.69 0.90 -15.25
C ALA A 152 22.00 -0.30 -14.53
N ASP A 153 22.78 -1.17 -13.90
CA ASP A 153 22.27 -2.39 -13.24
C ASP A 153 22.04 -2.23 -11.72
N SER A 154 22.36 -1.06 -11.15
CA SER A 154 22.15 -0.81 -9.72
C SER A 154 20.67 -0.58 -9.43
N ARG A 155 20.02 -1.63 -8.94
CA ARG A 155 18.60 -1.60 -8.54
C ARG A 155 18.36 -2.55 -7.37
N HIS A 156 17.49 -2.16 -6.47
CA HIS A 156 17.05 -3.05 -5.40
C HIS A 156 16.39 -4.31 -5.96
N VAL A 157 16.68 -5.42 -5.33
CA VAL A 157 15.95 -6.66 -5.55
C VAL A 157 15.27 -7.04 -4.24
N LEU A 158 13.96 -7.14 -4.27
CA LEU A 158 13.13 -7.61 -3.16
C LEU A 158 12.50 -8.94 -3.54
N GLY A 159 12.42 -9.85 -2.58
CA GLY A 159 11.77 -11.14 -2.76
C GLY A 159 11.31 -11.73 -1.44
N LEU A 160 10.66 -12.87 -1.54
CA LEU A 160 10.23 -13.69 -0.41
C LEU A 160 10.91 -15.05 -0.49
N ILE A 161 11.53 -15.48 0.59
CA ILE A 161 12.10 -16.82 0.71
C ILE A 161 11.28 -17.62 1.72
N ARG A 162 10.93 -18.84 1.36
CA ARG A 162 10.40 -19.82 2.31
C ARG A 162 11.55 -20.63 2.85
N ASP A 163 11.94 -20.38 4.11
CA ASP A 163 13.02 -21.09 4.77
C ASP A 163 12.63 -22.52 5.17
N SER A 164 11.40 -22.68 5.70
CA SER A 164 10.89 -23.99 6.09
C SER A 164 9.37 -24.00 6.23
N MET A 165 8.83 -25.18 6.44
CA MET A 165 7.45 -25.42 6.82
C MET A 165 7.43 -26.56 7.85
N VAL A 166 6.67 -26.40 8.91
CA VAL A 166 6.45 -27.40 9.94
C VAL A 166 4.95 -27.69 10.03
N THR A 167 4.60 -28.96 10.11
CA THR A 167 3.21 -29.40 10.30
C THR A 167 3.04 -29.92 11.73
N SER A 168 2.05 -29.43 12.45
CA SER A 168 1.70 -29.90 13.79
C SER A 168 1.05 -31.28 13.74
N SER A 169 0.91 -31.94 14.88
CA SER A 169 0.17 -33.22 15.01
C SER A 169 -1.31 -33.10 14.63
N GLN A 170 -1.87 -31.90 14.65
CA GLN A 170 -3.25 -31.62 14.26
C GLN A 170 -3.40 -31.27 12.76
N GLY A 171 -2.30 -31.32 11.99
CA GLY A 171 -2.30 -31.01 10.56
C GLY A 171 -2.16 -29.54 10.20
N HIS A 172 -2.12 -28.61 11.17
CA HIS A 172 -1.88 -27.19 10.91
C HIS A 172 -0.43 -26.92 10.54
N ARG A 173 -0.21 -26.07 9.55
CA ARG A 173 1.12 -25.76 9.01
C ARG A 173 1.61 -24.40 9.53
N THR A 174 2.88 -24.34 9.88
CA THR A 174 3.58 -23.08 10.12
C THR A 174 4.62 -22.89 9.03
N PHE A 175 4.44 -21.84 8.26
CA PHE A 175 5.36 -21.45 7.19
C PHE A 175 6.31 -20.37 7.71
N PHE A 176 7.61 -20.59 7.56
CA PHE A 176 8.64 -19.64 7.92
C PHE A 176 9.15 -18.95 6.67
N TYR A 177 8.85 -17.67 6.56
CA TYR A 177 9.27 -16.81 5.47
C TYR A 177 10.22 -15.72 5.96
N ARG A 178 11.08 -15.27 5.07
CA ARG A 178 11.86 -14.04 5.26
C ARG A 178 11.79 -13.15 4.03
N ILE A 179 11.85 -11.84 4.26
CA ILE A 179 12.06 -10.87 3.20
C ILE A 179 13.52 -11.00 2.76
N TYR A 180 13.71 -11.21 1.47
CA TYR A 180 15.00 -11.15 0.81
C TYR A 180 15.21 -9.75 0.26
N HIS A 181 16.36 -9.16 0.52
CA HIS A 181 16.72 -7.87 -0.04
C HIS A 181 18.18 -7.90 -0.49
N GLN A 182 18.43 -7.34 -1.67
CA GLN A 182 19.75 -7.03 -2.19
C GLN A 182 19.76 -5.58 -2.63
N GLN A 183 20.62 -4.77 -2.02
CA GLN A 183 20.77 -3.34 -2.36
C GLN A 183 21.47 -3.13 -3.69
N ASN A 184 22.30 -4.08 -4.10
CA ASN A 184 22.90 -4.17 -5.44
C ASN A 184 23.59 -2.88 -5.90
N GLY A 185 24.41 -2.27 -5.01
CA GLY A 185 25.18 -1.07 -5.32
C GLY A 185 24.38 0.24 -5.41
N VAL A 186 23.10 0.22 -5.08
CA VAL A 186 22.30 1.46 -5.00
C VAL A 186 22.82 2.32 -3.85
N PRO A 187 23.16 3.61 -4.08
CA PRO A 187 23.61 4.51 -3.02
C PRO A 187 22.55 4.75 -1.95
N ALA A 188 22.99 4.94 -0.70
CA ALA A 188 22.10 5.04 0.46
C ALA A 188 21.86 6.50 0.92
N TYR A 189 21.56 7.42 -0.01
CA TYR A 189 21.43 8.85 0.29
C TYR A 189 20.05 9.24 0.81
N TYR A 190 18.98 8.59 0.30
CA TYR A 190 17.59 8.91 0.60
C TYR A 190 16.87 7.67 1.14
N SER A 191 15.75 7.90 1.81
CA SER A 191 14.86 6.84 2.29
C SER A 191 13.56 6.91 1.53
N ASN A 192 13.18 5.82 0.87
CA ASN A 192 11.91 5.69 0.16
C ASN A 192 11.09 4.56 0.76
N THR A 193 9.83 4.84 1.07
CA THR A 193 8.89 3.79 1.46
C THR A 193 8.45 3.01 0.23
N VAL A 194 8.56 1.69 0.31
CA VAL A 194 8.03 0.75 -0.66
C VAL A 194 7.00 -0.13 0.01
N TYR A 195 5.92 -0.39 -0.72
CA TYR A 195 4.85 -1.26 -0.25
C TYR A 195 4.92 -2.61 -0.93
N VAL A 196 4.76 -3.65 -0.13
CA VAL A 196 4.73 -5.02 -0.62
C VAL A 196 3.50 -5.75 -0.12
N SER A 197 3.01 -6.71 -0.89
CA SER A 197 1.92 -7.60 -0.52
C SER A 197 2.32 -9.05 -0.78
N ILE A 198 2.09 -9.92 0.20
CA ILE A 198 2.33 -11.36 0.10
C ILE A 198 0.96 -12.03 -0.02
N PRO A 199 0.65 -12.70 -1.17
CA PRO A 199 -0.62 -13.39 -1.33
C PRO A 199 -0.77 -14.55 -0.34
N THR A 200 -1.97 -14.73 0.16
CA THR A 200 -2.28 -15.73 1.20
C THR A 200 -3.07 -16.93 0.67
N SER A 201 -3.31 -17.01 -0.64
CA SER A 201 -4.15 -18.04 -1.27
C SER A 201 -3.71 -19.49 -1.02
N ASN A 202 -2.45 -19.70 -0.59
CA ASN A 202 -1.92 -21.03 -0.28
C ASN A 202 -2.10 -21.45 1.19
N PHE A 203 -2.65 -20.56 2.03
CA PHE A 203 -2.90 -20.83 3.44
C PHE A 203 -4.32 -21.35 3.65
N GLN A 204 -4.48 -22.23 4.61
CA GLN A 204 -5.74 -22.79 5.05
C GLN A 204 -6.05 -22.35 6.47
N SER A 205 -7.29 -22.51 6.90
CA SER A 205 -7.67 -22.23 8.29
C SER A 205 -6.82 -23.03 9.27
N GLY A 206 -6.27 -22.36 10.27
CA GLY A 206 -5.34 -22.93 11.26
C GLY A 206 -3.86 -22.87 10.86
N ASP A 207 -3.53 -22.47 9.62
CA ASP A 207 -2.14 -22.21 9.23
C ASP A 207 -1.60 -20.94 9.86
N VAL A 208 -0.28 -20.86 9.99
CA VAL A 208 0.42 -19.69 10.49
C VAL A 208 1.53 -19.30 9.51
N MET A 209 1.60 -18.02 9.18
CA MET A 209 2.77 -17.43 8.53
C MET A 209 3.64 -16.76 9.60
N GLN A 210 4.90 -17.11 9.68
CA GLN A 210 5.91 -16.36 10.41
C GLN A 210 6.81 -15.66 9.40
N LEU A 211 6.77 -14.32 9.39
CA LEU A 211 7.56 -13.48 8.50
C LEU A 211 8.71 -12.84 9.28
N THR A 212 9.93 -13.08 8.82
CA THR A 212 11.16 -12.51 9.38
C THR A 212 11.68 -11.42 8.45
N ILE A 213 12.03 -10.27 9.02
CA ILE A 213 12.55 -9.10 8.31
C ILE A 213 13.83 -8.66 9.00
N LYS A 214 14.93 -8.56 8.27
CA LYS A 214 16.17 -7.96 8.78
C LYS A 214 16.07 -6.46 8.70
N ASN A 215 16.08 -5.77 9.86
CA ASN A 215 15.92 -4.31 9.90
C ASN A 215 17.27 -3.58 9.70
N SER A 216 17.21 -2.26 9.61
CA SER A 216 18.39 -1.39 9.39
C SER A 216 19.41 -1.38 10.55
N GLU A 217 19.05 -1.96 11.70
CA GLU A 217 19.92 -2.12 12.87
C GLU A 217 20.54 -3.53 12.92
N ASP A 218 20.46 -4.29 11.84
CA ASP A 218 20.86 -5.69 11.72
C ASP A 218 20.12 -6.66 12.67
N ASN A 219 19.03 -6.22 13.29
CA ASN A 219 18.14 -7.06 14.10
C ASN A 219 17.07 -7.74 13.23
N PHE A 220 16.51 -8.85 13.74
CA PHE A 220 15.43 -9.55 13.08
C PHE A 220 14.10 -9.22 13.74
N ILE A 221 13.18 -8.68 12.94
CA ILE A 221 11.79 -8.46 13.31
C ILE A 221 10.99 -9.67 12.85
N VAL A 222 10.21 -10.26 13.77
CA VAL A 222 9.34 -11.39 13.47
C VAL A 222 7.89 -10.96 13.60
N ARG A 223 7.06 -11.27 12.59
CA ARG A 223 5.61 -11.08 12.61
C ARG A 223 4.91 -12.40 12.33
N LYS A 224 3.82 -12.67 13.05
CA LYS A 224 3.03 -13.89 12.89
C LYS A 224 1.61 -13.52 12.48
N PHE A 225 1.07 -14.27 11.53
CA PHE A 225 -0.29 -14.13 11.01
C PHE A 225 -0.96 -15.50 11.03
N ALA A 226 -2.13 -15.59 11.63
CA ALA A 226 -2.96 -16.79 11.67
C ALA A 226 -4.08 -16.68 10.64
N PHE A 227 -4.40 -17.78 9.96
CA PHE A 227 -5.39 -17.86 8.90
C PHE A 227 -6.63 -18.66 9.28
#